data_572d4f9de1d26c841b379f746f6afab6
#
_entry.id   572d4f9de1d26c841b379f746f6afab6
#
_cell.length_a   1.000
_cell.length_b   1.000
_cell.length_c   1.000
_cell.angle_alpha   90.00
_cell.angle_beta   90.00
_cell.angle_gamma   90.00
#
_symmetry.space_group_name_H-M   'P 1'
#
loop_
_entity.id
_entity.type
_entity.pdbx_description
1 polymer ?
#
loop_
_entity_poly.entity_id
_entity_poly.type
_entity_poly.pdbx_seq_one_letter_code
_entity_poly.pdbx_strand_id
1 'polypeptide(L)'
;MMASLVSLFEPLSNSKAIVVIRDSSFGMPAIQSIHLVGLTVLLAVMLVLNLRLAGLSMTHWSLPSIERQLRAWALGAIALVIASGTLMFLGNPAKYLASAPFLFKMTALGLAVICQFGVLRRFFTSEPGVRRRAINVAVAGLLLTLWFSVGWAGRAIAFV
;
A
#
# COMPACT_ATOMS: atom_id res chain seq x y z
N MET A 1 7.46 -26.36 -3.34
CA MET A 1 7.32 -25.17 -2.49
C MET A 1 6.08 -24.35 -2.86
N MET A 2 5.84 -23.95 -4.12
CA MET A 2 4.59 -23.23 -4.48
C MET A 2 3.32 -24.06 -4.25
N ALA A 3 3.30 -25.35 -4.64
CA ALA A 3 2.17 -26.22 -4.42
C ALA A 3 1.78 -26.34 -2.93
N SER A 4 2.78 -26.43 -2.03
CA SER A 4 2.57 -26.47 -0.59
C SER A 4 2.02 -25.16 -0.02
N LEU A 5 2.35 -24.01 -0.64
CA LEU A 5 1.78 -22.71 -0.25
C LEU A 5 0.33 -22.59 -0.72
N VAL A 6 0.02 -23.04 -1.95
CA VAL A 6 -1.36 -23.02 -2.47
C VAL A 6 -2.27 -23.90 -1.61
N SER A 7 -1.82 -25.12 -1.24
CA SER A 7 -2.63 -26.04 -0.41
C SER A 7 -2.98 -25.49 0.97
N LEU A 8 -2.16 -24.60 1.52
CA LEU A 8 -2.46 -23.89 2.77
C LEU A 8 -3.66 -22.96 2.68
N PHE A 9 -3.87 -22.36 1.50
CA PHE A 9 -4.98 -21.41 1.27
C PHE A 9 -6.22 -22.07 0.66
N GLU A 10 -6.13 -23.32 0.19
CA GLU A 10 -7.26 -24.05 -0.41
C GLU A 10 -8.51 -24.11 0.49
N PRO A 11 -8.43 -24.40 1.79
CA PRO A 11 -9.64 -24.47 2.63
C PRO A 11 -10.36 -23.11 2.70
N LEU A 12 -9.60 -22.00 2.77
CA LEU A 12 -10.13 -20.64 2.81
C LEU A 12 -10.68 -20.22 1.44
N SER A 13 -9.95 -20.53 0.36
CA SER A 13 -10.33 -20.23 -1.03
C SER A 13 -11.60 -20.97 -1.45
N ASN A 14 -11.84 -22.17 -0.94
CA ASN A 14 -13.03 -22.98 -1.20
C ASN A 14 -14.17 -22.76 -0.19
N SER A 15 -14.06 -21.77 0.70
CA SER A 15 -15.16 -21.39 1.58
C SER A 15 -16.35 -20.88 0.77
N LYS A 16 -17.58 -21.18 1.24
CA LYS A 16 -18.82 -20.79 0.55
C LYS A 16 -18.85 -19.29 0.20
N ALA A 17 -18.36 -18.43 1.09
CA ALA A 17 -18.34 -16.99 0.89
C ALA A 17 -17.43 -16.59 -0.29
N ILE A 18 -16.21 -17.15 -0.35
CA ILE A 18 -15.26 -16.82 -1.43
C ILE A 18 -15.73 -17.39 -2.77
N VAL A 19 -16.30 -18.60 -2.78
CA VAL A 19 -16.86 -19.20 -3.99
C VAL A 19 -18.00 -18.35 -4.55
N VAL A 20 -18.95 -17.91 -3.72
CA VAL A 20 -20.06 -17.03 -4.15
C VAL A 20 -19.54 -15.72 -4.73
N ILE A 21 -18.54 -15.10 -4.09
CA ILE A 21 -17.93 -13.86 -4.59
C ILE A 21 -17.21 -14.10 -5.90
N ARG A 22 -16.44 -15.17 -6.03
CA ARG A 22 -15.66 -15.51 -7.21
C ARG A 22 -16.53 -15.81 -8.43
N ASP A 23 -17.62 -16.54 -8.21
CA ASP A 23 -18.53 -16.99 -9.26
C ASP A 23 -19.57 -15.91 -9.64
N SER A 24 -19.65 -14.83 -8.86
CA SER A 24 -20.50 -13.67 -9.16
C SER A 24 -19.85 -12.78 -10.22
N SER A 25 -20.61 -12.41 -11.24
CA SER A 25 -20.17 -11.47 -12.29
C SER A 25 -19.80 -10.10 -11.76
N PHE A 26 -20.36 -9.68 -10.62
CA PHE A 26 -20.11 -8.37 -10.00
C PHE A 26 -19.20 -8.43 -8.77
N GLY A 27 -19.06 -9.60 -8.13
CA GLY A 27 -18.36 -9.74 -6.85
C GLY A 27 -16.90 -9.33 -6.93
N MET A 28 -16.13 -9.96 -7.82
CA MET A 28 -14.71 -9.65 -7.98
C MET A 28 -14.44 -8.23 -8.52
N PRO A 29 -15.18 -7.72 -9.55
CA PRO A 29 -15.03 -6.32 -9.98
C PRO A 29 -15.33 -5.30 -8.89
N ALA A 30 -16.34 -5.53 -8.05
CA ALA A 30 -16.66 -4.65 -6.94
C ALA A 30 -15.52 -4.60 -5.90
N ILE A 31 -14.97 -5.76 -5.51
CA ILE A 31 -13.83 -5.83 -4.58
C ILE A 31 -12.60 -5.13 -5.18
N GLN A 32 -12.33 -5.30 -6.47
CA GLN A 32 -11.24 -4.59 -7.15
C GLN A 32 -11.43 -3.07 -7.12
N SER A 33 -12.66 -2.59 -7.34
CA SER A 33 -12.99 -1.17 -7.28
C SER A 33 -12.78 -0.61 -5.87
N ILE A 34 -13.25 -1.32 -4.85
CA ILE A 34 -13.03 -0.96 -3.44
C ILE A 34 -11.53 -0.93 -3.11
N HIS A 35 -10.76 -1.91 -3.59
CA HIS A 35 -9.31 -1.96 -3.42
C HIS A 35 -8.62 -0.75 -4.05
N LEU A 36 -9.03 -0.35 -5.25
CA LEU A 36 -8.50 0.84 -5.94
C LEU A 36 -8.81 2.12 -5.17
N VAL A 37 -10.02 2.28 -4.65
CA VAL A 37 -10.38 3.43 -3.80
C VAL A 37 -9.48 3.48 -2.56
N GLY A 38 -9.31 2.36 -1.87
CA GLY A 38 -8.40 2.27 -0.71
C GLY A 38 -6.96 2.64 -1.07
N LEU A 39 -6.43 2.13 -2.18
CA LEU A 39 -5.09 2.47 -2.68
C LEU A 39 -4.97 3.96 -3.03
N THR A 40 -5.98 4.55 -3.66
CA THR A 40 -5.96 5.98 -4.02
C THR A 40 -5.89 6.85 -2.77
N VAL A 41 -6.71 6.57 -1.76
CA VAL A 41 -6.68 7.30 -0.49
C VAL A 41 -5.32 7.12 0.21
N LEU A 42 -4.80 5.89 0.25
CA LEU A 42 -3.50 5.62 0.87
C LEU A 42 -2.36 6.37 0.16
N LEU A 43 -2.32 6.32 -1.17
CA LEU A 43 -1.30 7.03 -1.95
C LEU A 43 -1.41 8.55 -1.79
N ALA A 44 -2.63 9.10 -1.72
CA ALA A 44 -2.84 10.52 -1.47
C ALA A 44 -2.30 10.94 -0.10
N VAL A 45 -2.57 10.17 0.95
CA VAL A 45 -2.02 10.42 2.30
C VAL A 45 -0.49 10.36 2.28
N MET A 46 0.10 9.34 1.65
CA MET A 46 1.56 9.20 1.57
C MET A 46 2.18 10.31 0.75
N LEU A 47 1.53 10.76 -0.33
CA LEU A 47 1.96 11.91 -1.12
C LEU A 47 2.03 13.18 -0.27
N VAL A 48 0.97 13.51 0.45
CA VAL A 48 0.92 14.70 1.32
C VAL A 48 2.02 14.67 2.38
N LEU A 49 2.20 13.54 3.08
CA LEU A 49 3.22 13.38 4.10
C LEU A 49 4.64 13.53 3.53
N ASN A 50 4.92 12.95 2.39
CA ASN A 50 6.25 13.00 1.77
C ASN A 50 6.53 14.37 1.13
N LEU A 51 5.55 15.05 0.52
CA LEU A 51 5.70 16.43 0.06
C LEU A 51 5.95 17.39 1.23
N ARG A 52 5.29 17.18 2.36
CA ARG A 52 5.57 17.95 3.59
C ARG A 52 6.98 17.67 4.13
N LEU A 53 7.42 16.41 4.13
CA LEU A 53 8.77 16.02 4.53
C LEU A 53 9.84 16.70 3.64
N ALA A 54 9.59 16.78 2.33
CA ALA A 54 10.44 17.48 1.37
C ALA A 54 10.42 19.02 1.53
N GLY A 55 9.46 19.57 2.30
CA GLY A 55 9.27 21.01 2.44
C GLY A 55 8.66 21.67 1.20
N LEU A 56 7.97 20.90 0.36
CA LEU A 56 7.34 21.38 -0.88
C LEU A 56 5.87 21.77 -0.71
N SER A 57 5.22 21.28 0.36
CA SER A 57 3.80 21.55 0.62
C SER A 57 3.55 21.72 2.12
N MET A 58 2.52 22.48 2.46
CA MET A 58 2.02 22.68 3.85
C MET A 58 3.10 23.10 4.86
N THR A 59 4.03 23.96 4.44
CA THR A 59 5.20 24.36 5.24
C THR A 59 4.85 25.06 6.55
N HIS A 60 3.65 25.64 6.66
CA HIS A 60 3.14 26.29 7.89
C HIS A 60 2.69 25.30 8.96
N TRP A 61 2.50 24.03 8.63
CA TRP A 61 2.08 23.00 9.56
C TRP A 61 3.27 22.11 9.95
N SER A 62 3.34 21.70 11.20
CA SER A 62 4.34 20.71 11.62
C SER A 62 4.02 19.32 11.05
N LEU A 63 5.03 18.54 10.72
CA LEU A 63 4.83 17.17 10.21
C LEU A 63 4.01 16.30 11.17
N PRO A 64 4.23 16.33 12.52
CA PRO A 64 3.39 15.61 13.47
C PRO A 64 1.91 16.03 13.48
N SER A 65 1.63 17.32 13.21
CA SER A 65 0.25 17.80 13.16
C SER A 65 -0.49 17.24 11.95
N ILE A 66 0.16 17.25 10.78
CA ILE A 66 -0.41 16.69 9.54
C ILE A 66 -0.59 15.18 9.68
N GLU A 67 0.41 14.48 10.20
CA GLU A 67 0.33 13.02 10.42
C GLU A 67 -0.86 12.66 11.31
N ARG A 68 -1.05 13.39 12.41
CA ARG A 68 -2.17 13.15 13.32
C ARG A 68 -3.53 13.34 12.64
N GLN A 69 -3.68 14.38 11.80
CA GLN A 69 -4.91 14.62 11.07
C GLN A 69 -5.18 13.55 10.00
N LEU A 70 -4.14 13.08 9.31
CA LEU A 70 -4.25 12.10 8.25
C LEU A 70 -4.27 10.65 8.75
N ARG A 71 -3.95 10.42 10.02
CA ARG A 71 -3.82 9.08 10.61
C ARG A 71 -5.08 8.23 10.47
N ALA A 72 -6.26 8.81 10.70
CA ALA A 72 -7.52 8.09 10.56
C ALA A 72 -7.75 7.65 9.10
N TRP A 73 -7.47 8.54 8.14
CA TRP A 73 -7.53 8.22 6.71
C TRP A 73 -6.54 7.15 6.29
N ALA A 74 -5.29 7.24 6.78
CA ALA A 74 -4.28 6.23 6.53
C ALA A 74 -4.68 4.85 7.07
N LEU A 75 -5.14 4.77 8.32
CA LEU A 75 -5.57 3.53 8.94
C LEU A 75 -6.79 2.92 8.24
N GLY A 76 -7.80 3.75 7.91
CA GLY A 76 -8.98 3.31 7.16
C GLY A 76 -8.62 2.78 5.77
N ALA A 77 -7.75 3.50 5.06
CA ALA A 77 -7.27 3.08 3.74
C ALA A 77 -6.47 1.77 3.81
N ILE A 78 -5.56 1.63 4.80
CA ILE A 78 -4.79 0.39 5.02
C ILE A 78 -5.73 -0.78 5.31
N ALA A 79 -6.71 -0.60 6.22
CA ALA A 79 -7.69 -1.65 6.55
C ALA A 79 -8.48 -2.07 5.30
N LEU A 80 -8.93 -1.11 4.50
CA LEU A 80 -9.67 -1.36 3.27
C LEU A 80 -8.83 -2.11 2.23
N VAL A 81 -7.57 -1.70 2.04
CA VAL A 81 -6.63 -2.34 1.10
C VAL A 81 -6.29 -3.76 1.55
N ILE A 82 -6.06 -3.98 2.85
CA ILE A 82 -5.78 -5.32 3.38
C ILE A 82 -7.00 -6.23 3.21
N ALA A 83 -8.18 -5.78 3.64
CA ALA A 83 -9.39 -6.60 3.55
C ALA A 83 -9.73 -6.97 2.10
N SER A 84 -9.79 -5.98 1.21
CA SER A 84 -10.09 -6.21 -0.21
C SER A 84 -8.98 -7.01 -0.92
N GLY A 85 -7.72 -6.73 -0.61
CA GLY A 85 -6.57 -7.46 -1.17
C GLY A 85 -6.55 -8.93 -0.75
N THR A 86 -6.89 -9.24 0.50
CA THR A 86 -7.03 -10.61 1.00
C THR A 86 -8.16 -11.35 0.28
N LEU A 87 -9.31 -10.71 0.09
CA LEU A 87 -10.42 -11.30 -0.66
C LEU A 87 -10.04 -11.61 -2.12
N MET A 88 -9.35 -10.66 -2.77
CA MET A 88 -8.85 -10.88 -4.15
C MET A 88 -7.85 -12.04 -4.20
N PHE A 89 -6.90 -12.10 -3.25
CA PHE A 89 -5.92 -13.18 -3.17
C PHE A 89 -6.59 -14.54 -2.96
N LEU A 90 -7.54 -14.65 -2.03
CA LEU A 90 -8.30 -15.88 -1.78
C LEU A 90 -9.17 -16.30 -2.96
N GLY A 91 -9.58 -15.38 -3.81
CA GLY A 91 -10.32 -15.70 -5.04
C GLY A 91 -9.52 -16.58 -6.02
N ASN A 92 -8.19 -16.40 -6.12
CA ASN A 92 -7.32 -17.24 -6.95
C ASN A 92 -5.86 -17.22 -6.45
N PRO A 93 -5.53 -17.93 -5.35
CA PRO A 93 -4.19 -17.91 -4.74
C PRO A 93 -3.09 -18.37 -5.70
N ALA A 94 -3.38 -19.38 -6.53
CA ALA A 94 -2.42 -19.94 -7.48
C ALA A 94 -1.97 -18.90 -8.51
N LYS A 95 -2.91 -18.13 -9.07
CA LYS A 95 -2.60 -17.04 -10.02
C LYS A 95 -1.70 -15.98 -9.38
N TYR A 96 -2.02 -15.52 -8.18
CA TYR A 96 -1.25 -14.45 -7.53
C TYR A 96 0.14 -14.91 -7.11
N LEU A 97 0.29 -16.11 -6.56
CA LEU A 97 1.59 -16.65 -6.15
C LEU A 97 2.52 -16.91 -7.35
N ALA A 98 1.97 -17.25 -8.51
CA ALA A 98 2.74 -17.41 -9.74
C ALA A 98 3.07 -16.09 -10.44
N SER A 99 2.44 -14.98 -10.05
CA SER A 99 2.59 -13.67 -10.70
C SER A 99 3.81 -12.93 -10.21
N ALA A 100 4.80 -12.68 -11.06
CA ALA A 100 5.98 -11.87 -10.73
C ALA A 100 5.61 -10.42 -10.32
N PRO A 101 4.66 -9.72 -10.98
CA PRO A 101 4.20 -8.41 -10.53
C PRO A 101 3.58 -8.41 -9.12
N PHE A 102 2.90 -9.50 -8.72
CA PHE A 102 2.36 -9.63 -7.37
C PHE A 102 3.47 -9.74 -6.33
N LEU A 103 4.48 -10.58 -6.56
CA LEU A 103 5.62 -10.72 -5.66
C LEU A 103 6.41 -9.41 -5.54
N PHE A 104 6.63 -8.72 -6.66
CA PHE A 104 7.25 -7.39 -6.66
C PHE A 104 6.42 -6.39 -5.86
N LYS A 105 5.08 -6.36 -6.05
CA LYS A 105 4.18 -5.49 -5.28
C LYS A 105 4.30 -5.73 -3.79
N MET A 106 4.31 -6.98 -3.34
CA MET A 106 4.38 -7.33 -1.92
C MET A 106 5.72 -6.93 -1.29
N THR A 107 6.84 -7.14 -2.00
CA THR A 107 8.16 -6.71 -1.54
C THR A 107 8.29 -5.19 -1.50
N ALA A 108 7.85 -4.50 -2.55
CA ALA A 108 7.87 -3.04 -2.60
C ALA A 108 6.97 -2.41 -1.51
N LEU A 109 5.80 -3.00 -1.26
CA LEU A 109 4.89 -2.57 -0.19
C LEU A 109 5.54 -2.74 1.19
N GLY A 110 6.14 -3.89 1.45
CA GLY A 110 6.87 -4.14 2.71
C GLY A 110 7.98 -3.11 2.93
N LEU A 111 8.81 -2.87 1.92
CA LEU A 111 9.86 -1.85 1.97
C LEU A 111 9.30 -0.45 2.17
N ALA A 112 8.24 -0.07 1.43
CA ALA A 112 7.60 1.24 1.56
C ALA A 112 7.08 1.47 2.98
N VAL A 113 6.41 0.49 3.57
CA VAL A 113 5.88 0.57 4.94
C VAL A 113 7.03 0.69 5.96
N ILE A 114 8.04 -0.19 5.90
CA ILE A 114 9.17 -0.16 6.83
C ILE A 114 9.92 1.17 6.74
N CYS A 115 10.22 1.63 5.52
CA CYS A 115 10.91 2.91 5.30
C CYS A 115 10.06 4.09 5.76
N GLN A 116 8.76 4.12 5.45
CA GLN A 116 7.86 5.21 5.83
C GLN A 116 7.76 5.34 7.35
N PHE A 117 7.51 4.25 8.06
CA PHE A 117 7.42 4.28 9.52
C PHE A 117 8.77 4.55 10.18
N GLY A 118 9.87 3.99 9.65
CA GLY A 118 11.21 4.25 10.15
C GLY A 118 11.62 5.72 9.99
N VAL A 119 11.34 6.30 8.82
CA VAL A 119 11.61 7.71 8.53
C VAL A 119 10.77 8.62 9.41
N LEU A 120 9.45 8.40 9.48
CA LEU A 120 8.56 9.22 10.30
C LEU A 120 9.03 9.25 11.76
N ARG A 121 9.34 8.09 12.35
CA ARG A 121 9.86 8.03 13.74
C ARG A 121 11.12 8.86 13.93
N ARG A 122 12.07 8.81 12.99
CA ARG A 122 13.35 9.53 13.08
C ARG A 122 13.20 11.04 12.92
N PHE A 123 12.26 11.49 12.10
CA PHE A 123 12.08 12.91 11.80
C PHE A 123 11.19 13.66 12.80
N PHE A 124 10.39 12.95 13.61
CA PHE A 124 9.64 13.56 14.73
C PHE A 124 10.53 14.12 15.84
N THR A 125 11.79 13.69 15.93
CA THR A 125 12.69 13.99 17.05
C THR A 125 13.77 15.02 16.73
N SER A 126 13.78 15.62 15.52
CA SER A 126 14.94 16.39 15.07
C SER A 126 14.60 17.75 14.44
N GLU A 127 15.25 18.82 14.93
CA GLU A 127 15.19 20.17 14.38
C GLU A 127 15.77 20.29 12.95
N PRO A 128 15.19 21.12 12.07
CA PRO A 128 15.61 21.22 10.67
C PRO A 128 16.84 22.15 10.49
N GLY A 129 17.96 21.58 10.01
CA GLY A 129 19.09 22.33 9.48
C GLY A 129 19.18 22.25 7.93
N VAL A 130 19.91 23.17 7.30
CA VAL A 130 20.03 23.25 5.81
C VAL A 130 20.50 21.93 5.18
N ARG A 131 21.49 21.25 5.78
CA ARG A 131 21.98 19.93 5.35
C ARG A 131 20.87 18.85 5.40
N ARG A 132 19.93 18.97 6.32
CA ARG A 132 18.81 18.05 6.45
C ARG A 132 17.78 18.22 5.35
N ARG A 133 17.61 19.42 4.77
CA ARG A 133 16.66 19.67 3.69
C ARG A 133 16.94 18.79 2.47
N ALA A 134 18.20 18.71 2.03
CA ALA A 134 18.59 17.85 0.90
C ALA A 134 18.33 16.37 1.19
N ILE A 135 18.64 15.92 2.41
CA ILE A 135 18.37 14.54 2.85
C ILE A 135 16.86 14.27 2.87
N ASN A 136 16.08 15.19 3.40
CA ASN A 136 14.60 15.06 3.47
C ASN A 136 13.98 14.96 2.07
N VAL A 137 14.46 15.77 1.12
CA VAL A 137 14.01 15.73 -0.28
C VAL A 137 14.36 14.38 -0.91
N ALA A 138 15.60 13.90 -0.73
CA ALA A 138 16.04 12.62 -1.27
C ALA A 138 15.22 11.44 -0.67
N VAL A 139 15.01 11.45 0.64
CA VAL A 139 14.23 10.43 1.34
C VAL A 139 12.75 10.48 0.92
N ALA A 140 12.16 11.66 0.82
CA ALA A 140 10.79 11.82 0.34
C ALA A 140 10.65 11.33 -1.11
N GLY A 141 11.61 11.65 -1.98
CA GLY A 141 11.64 11.15 -3.35
C GLY A 141 11.72 9.62 -3.42
N LEU A 142 12.60 9.01 -2.62
CA LEU A 142 12.68 7.55 -2.53
C LEU A 142 11.36 6.92 -2.07
N LEU A 143 10.75 7.46 -1.01
CA LEU A 143 9.48 6.96 -0.49
C LEU A 143 8.36 7.11 -1.51
N LEU A 144 8.26 8.24 -2.20
CA LEU A 144 7.29 8.43 -3.27
C LEU A 144 7.49 7.42 -4.39
N THR A 145 8.74 7.18 -4.82
CA THR A 145 9.05 6.18 -5.85
C THR A 145 8.60 4.78 -5.41
N LEU A 146 8.84 4.39 -4.16
CA LEU A 146 8.38 3.12 -3.62
C LEU A 146 6.85 3.02 -3.63
N TRP A 147 6.14 4.04 -3.15
CA TRP A 147 4.67 4.05 -3.13
C TRP A 147 4.07 4.02 -4.54
N PHE A 148 4.61 4.78 -5.48
CA PHE A 148 4.16 4.75 -6.87
C PHE A 148 4.46 3.41 -7.55
N SER A 149 5.60 2.76 -7.24
CA SER A 149 5.93 1.42 -7.77
C SER A 149 4.94 0.35 -7.29
N VAL A 150 4.45 0.44 -6.04
CA VAL A 150 3.38 -0.42 -5.52
C VAL A 150 2.08 -0.24 -6.31
N GLY A 151 1.70 1.02 -6.60
CA GLY A 151 0.52 1.33 -7.41
C GLY A 151 0.65 0.80 -8.84
N TRP A 152 1.80 1.04 -9.47
CA TRP A 152 2.08 0.58 -10.84
C TRP A 152 2.10 -0.96 -10.95
N ALA A 153 2.77 -1.64 -10.02
CA ALA A 153 2.77 -3.09 -9.97
C ALA A 153 1.36 -3.69 -9.78
N GLY A 154 0.51 -3.02 -8.97
CA GLY A 154 -0.90 -3.39 -8.82
C GLY A 154 -1.66 -3.32 -10.14
N ARG A 155 -1.36 -2.34 -10.99
CA ARG A 155 -1.95 -2.25 -12.34
C ARG A 155 -1.41 -3.34 -13.28
N ALA A 156 -0.11 -3.65 -13.19
CA ALA A 156 0.52 -4.66 -14.04
C ALA A 156 -0.07 -6.07 -13.82
N ILE A 157 -0.52 -6.40 -12.61
CA ILE A 157 -1.17 -7.70 -12.30
C ILE A 157 -2.44 -7.93 -13.16
N ALA A 158 -3.12 -6.87 -13.57
CA ALA A 158 -4.34 -6.97 -14.38
C ALA A 158 -4.07 -7.46 -15.81
N PHE A 159 -2.83 -7.40 -16.28
CA PHE A 159 -2.43 -7.78 -17.65
C PHE A 159 -1.70 -9.13 -17.72
N VAL A 160 -1.52 -9.80 -16.60
CA VAL A 160 -0.91 -11.12 -16.46
C VAL A 160 -1.91 -12.09 -15.84
#